data_9c305125d1365012b46992693668ae04
#
_entry.id   9c305125d1365012b46992693668ae04
#
_cell.length_a   1.000
_cell.length_b   1.000
_cell.length_c   1.000
_cell.angle_alpha   90.00
_cell.angle_beta   90.00
_cell.angle_gamma   90.00
#
_symmetry.space_group_name_H-M   'P 1'
#
loop_
_entity.id
_entity.type
_entity.pdbx_description
1 polymer ?
#
loop_
_entity_poly.entity_id
_entity_poly.type
_entity_poly.pdbx_seq_one_letter_code
_entity_poly.pdbx_strand_id
1 'polypeptide(L)'
;MSRWLKVSLGVLAGLVVLLLLNAIVVSNTTKNAELRDDGARLSETANGTLQVLDEGNPGGSPIVLVHCYTCSMNWWDDLAPLLAEDHRVIRVDLLGHGGSEKPGGGYSIEDQASAVAEALAQLGVAGATVVGHSLGGTVATALAVQSPQLASKVVIIDQAPDDSFEDLSLSERAGHWPLIGPALSRLARISPDSVIRSQYEEAFAPDFSVSAGFEDPDQVVDDLREMTYTAFDQASDAEGDYTDEEPLDERLAEAGTPLLVIFGSEDQIYDADEALAPYEAVPGVQTELIEGSGHSPNVETPEELASLILAFAAPPPPKPAKPKKGAGAKQKP
;
A
#
# COMPACT_ATOMS: atom_id res chain seq x y z
N MET A 1 44.83 -15.81 -29.92
CA MET A 1 43.98 -15.98 -28.72
C MET A 1 44.31 -17.35 -28.11
N SER A 2 44.70 -17.37 -26.87
CA SER A 2 45.11 -18.63 -26.19
C SER A 2 43.88 -19.59 -26.03
N ARG A 3 44.16 -20.91 -25.90
CA ARG A 3 43.08 -21.90 -25.71
C ARG A 3 42.26 -21.61 -24.44
N TRP A 4 42.89 -21.13 -23.39
CA TRP A 4 42.23 -20.74 -22.14
C TRP A 4 41.30 -19.56 -22.33
N LEU A 5 41.70 -18.54 -23.11
CA LEU A 5 40.85 -17.39 -23.39
C LEU A 5 39.58 -17.80 -24.17
N LYS A 6 39.68 -18.72 -25.13
CA LYS A 6 38.52 -19.27 -25.88
C LYS A 6 37.57 -20.03 -24.95
N VAL A 7 38.12 -20.84 -24.01
CA VAL A 7 37.31 -21.59 -23.03
C VAL A 7 36.60 -20.60 -22.09
N SER A 8 37.30 -19.61 -21.54
CA SER A 8 36.73 -18.62 -20.65
C SER A 8 35.60 -17.80 -21.34
N LEU A 9 35.83 -17.39 -22.60
CA LEU A 9 34.80 -16.71 -23.38
C LEU A 9 33.59 -17.60 -23.68
N GLY A 10 33.81 -18.90 -23.94
CA GLY A 10 32.73 -19.86 -24.13
C GLY A 10 31.87 -20.06 -22.86
N VAL A 11 32.53 -20.17 -21.70
CA VAL A 11 31.85 -20.28 -20.41
C VAL A 11 31.05 -19.00 -20.10
N LEU A 12 31.65 -17.83 -20.29
CA LEU A 12 30.95 -16.56 -20.08
C LEU A 12 29.72 -16.42 -21.00
N ALA A 13 29.86 -16.75 -22.28
CA ALA A 13 28.75 -16.74 -23.21
C ALA A 13 27.62 -17.70 -22.78
N GLY A 14 27.99 -18.91 -22.32
CA GLY A 14 27.04 -19.88 -21.77
C GLY A 14 26.29 -19.35 -20.55
N LEU A 15 27.00 -18.70 -19.63
CA LEU A 15 26.37 -18.06 -18.45
C LEU A 15 25.41 -16.94 -18.83
N VAL A 16 25.81 -16.08 -19.78
CA VAL A 16 24.92 -15.01 -20.27
C VAL A 16 23.66 -15.60 -20.91
N VAL A 17 23.78 -16.65 -21.73
CA VAL A 17 22.62 -17.32 -22.31
C VAL A 17 21.70 -17.90 -21.25
N LEU A 18 22.25 -18.53 -20.21
CA LEU A 18 21.46 -19.09 -19.09
C LEU A 18 20.74 -17.97 -18.32
N LEU A 19 21.38 -16.83 -18.07
CA LEU A 19 20.75 -15.67 -17.43
C LEU A 19 19.63 -15.09 -18.29
N LEU A 20 19.84 -14.98 -19.61
CA LEU A 20 18.80 -14.53 -20.54
C LEU A 20 17.59 -15.46 -20.54
N LEU A 21 17.81 -16.76 -20.62
CA LEU A 21 16.73 -17.75 -20.57
C LEU A 21 16.00 -17.70 -19.22
N ASN A 22 16.74 -17.56 -18.12
CA ASN A 22 16.13 -17.39 -16.80
C ASN A 22 15.29 -16.12 -16.74
N ALA A 23 15.79 -14.98 -17.22
CA ALA A 23 15.05 -13.72 -17.25
C ALA A 23 13.75 -13.85 -18.03
N ILE A 24 13.80 -14.45 -19.25
CA ILE A 24 12.61 -14.68 -20.06
C ILE A 24 11.56 -15.54 -19.33
N VAL A 25 11.98 -16.62 -18.67
CA VAL A 25 11.08 -17.50 -17.94
C VAL A 25 10.44 -16.79 -16.74
N VAL A 26 11.26 -16.10 -15.96
CA VAL A 26 10.83 -15.44 -14.71
C VAL A 26 9.92 -14.25 -15.00
N SER A 27 10.26 -13.42 -16.01
CA SER A 27 9.46 -12.24 -16.39
C SER A 27 8.16 -12.58 -17.14
N ASN A 28 7.96 -13.84 -17.56
CA ASN A 28 6.70 -14.29 -18.15
C ASN A 28 5.89 -15.19 -17.21
N THR A 29 6.25 -15.27 -15.94
CA THR A 29 5.48 -16.01 -14.94
C THR A 29 4.27 -15.19 -14.54
N THR A 30 3.08 -15.79 -14.64
CA THR A 30 1.82 -15.21 -14.15
C THR A 30 1.19 -16.18 -13.16
N LYS A 31 0.32 -15.66 -12.28
CA LYS A 31 -0.50 -16.48 -11.37
C LYS A 31 -1.94 -15.98 -11.40
N ASN A 32 -2.89 -16.91 -11.46
CA ASN A 32 -4.31 -16.58 -11.30
C ASN A 32 -4.58 -16.16 -9.84
N ALA A 33 -5.66 -15.42 -9.65
CA ALA A 33 -6.16 -15.13 -8.31
C ALA A 33 -6.61 -16.43 -7.62
N GLU A 34 -6.38 -16.49 -6.32
CA GLU A 34 -6.71 -17.61 -5.45
C GLU A 34 -7.20 -17.11 -4.10
N LEU A 35 -8.31 -17.68 -3.59
CA LEU A 35 -8.78 -17.35 -2.24
C LEU A 35 -7.81 -17.91 -1.20
N ARG A 36 -7.29 -17.04 -0.37
CA ARG A 36 -6.31 -17.37 0.67
C ARG A 36 -6.82 -17.12 2.08
N ASP A 37 -7.73 -16.17 2.21
CA ASP A 37 -8.24 -15.73 3.49
C ASP A 37 -9.70 -16.14 3.67
N ASP A 38 -10.03 -16.62 4.87
CA ASP A 38 -11.38 -17.03 5.23
C ASP A 38 -12.34 -15.84 5.14
N GLY A 39 -13.44 -16.01 4.43
CA GLY A 39 -14.43 -14.96 4.22
C GLY A 39 -14.14 -14.01 3.06
N ALA A 40 -12.94 -14.05 2.51
CA ALA A 40 -12.59 -13.26 1.32
C ALA A 40 -13.33 -13.75 0.07
N ARG A 41 -13.37 -12.91 -0.94
CA ARG A 41 -13.95 -13.22 -2.26
C ARG A 41 -13.05 -12.69 -3.37
N LEU A 42 -13.21 -13.25 -4.55
CA LEU A 42 -12.58 -12.76 -5.77
C LEU A 42 -13.52 -11.77 -6.45
N SER A 43 -12.99 -10.59 -6.82
CA SER A 43 -13.67 -9.54 -7.57
C SER A 43 -12.99 -9.41 -8.93
N GLU A 44 -13.68 -9.79 -10.01
CA GLU A 44 -13.20 -9.64 -11.39
C GLU A 44 -13.28 -8.17 -11.80
N THR A 45 -12.19 -7.60 -12.28
CA THR A 45 -12.10 -6.22 -12.79
C THR A 45 -11.50 -6.21 -14.19
N ALA A 46 -11.54 -5.06 -14.87
CA ALA A 46 -10.96 -4.91 -16.20
C ALA A 46 -9.44 -5.14 -16.21
N ASN A 47 -8.74 -4.87 -15.10
CA ASN A 47 -7.29 -4.96 -14.99
C ASN A 47 -6.80 -6.29 -14.41
N GLY A 48 -7.70 -7.13 -13.90
CA GLY A 48 -7.41 -8.43 -13.29
C GLY A 48 -8.33 -8.72 -12.10
N THR A 49 -8.15 -9.85 -11.46
CA THR A 49 -9.00 -10.31 -10.36
C THR A 49 -8.36 -9.97 -9.02
N LEU A 50 -9.07 -9.23 -8.17
CA LEU A 50 -8.65 -8.90 -6.81
C LEU A 50 -9.24 -9.87 -5.79
N GLN A 51 -8.48 -10.19 -4.74
CA GLN A 51 -9.00 -10.74 -3.51
C GLN A 51 -9.43 -9.60 -2.60
N VAL A 52 -10.64 -9.69 -2.04
CA VAL A 52 -11.24 -8.64 -1.20
C VAL A 52 -11.92 -9.28 0.00
N LEU A 53 -11.71 -8.74 1.18
CA LEU A 53 -12.41 -9.11 2.41
C LEU A 53 -13.29 -7.93 2.86
N ASP A 54 -14.57 -8.23 3.15
CA ASP A 54 -15.60 -7.26 3.53
C ASP A 54 -16.19 -7.68 4.88
N GLU A 55 -15.83 -6.97 5.92
CA GLU A 55 -16.06 -7.36 7.31
C GLU A 55 -16.62 -6.20 8.16
N GLY A 56 -16.89 -6.47 9.43
CA GLY A 56 -17.37 -5.48 10.39
C GLY A 56 -18.87 -5.18 10.25
N ASN A 57 -19.24 -3.94 10.54
CA ASN A 57 -20.65 -3.50 10.56
C ASN A 57 -21.13 -3.12 9.16
N PRO A 58 -22.01 -3.91 8.51
CA PRO A 58 -22.47 -3.62 7.15
C PRO A 58 -23.24 -2.28 7.01
N GLY A 59 -23.74 -1.72 8.12
CA GLY A 59 -24.43 -0.42 8.17
C GLY A 59 -23.53 0.74 8.57
N GLY A 60 -22.27 0.45 8.92
CA GLY A 60 -21.27 1.46 9.25
C GLY A 60 -20.75 2.22 8.03
N SER A 61 -20.13 3.36 8.26
CA SER A 61 -19.41 4.08 7.21
C SER A 61 -18.25 3.23 6.70
N PRO A 62 -18.02 3.13 5.38
CA PRO A 62 -16.97 2.25 4.86
C PRO A 62 -15.57 2.83 5.09
N ILE A 63 -14.66 1.96 5.50
CA ILE A 63 -13.21 2.18 5.54
C ILE A 63 -12.58 1.14 4.62
N VAL A 64 -11.73 1.59 3.69
CA VAL A 64 -11.01 0.74 2.75
C VAL A 64 -9.54 0.75 3.13
N LEU A 65 -8.93 -0.43 3.28
CA LEU A 65 -7.54 -0.61 3.66
C LEU A 65 -6.74 -1.14 2.48
N VAL A 66 -5.72 -0.40 2.06
CA VAL A 66 -4.83 -0.71 0.94
C VAL A 66 -3.41 -0.87 1.46
N HIS A 67 -2.85 -2.07 1.31
CA HIS A 67 -1.57 -2.47 1.89
C HIS A 67 -0.36 -1.93 1.12
N CYS A 68 0.81 -2.09 1.72
CA CYS A 68 2.12 -1.65 1.21
C CYS A 68 2.68 -2.54 0.09
N TYR A 69 3.82 -2.13 -0.47
CA TYR A 69 4.61 -2.93 -1.40
C TYR A 69 5.11 -4.22 -0.73
N THR A 70 5.09 -5.33 -1.44
CA THR A 70 5.42 -6.69 -0.96
C THR A 70 4.60 -7.19 0.24
N CYS A 71 3.46 -6.58 0.51
CA CYS A 71 2.54 -6.93 1.60
C CYS A 71 1.29 -7.64 1.06
N SER A 72 0.34 -7.91 1.96
CA SER A 72 -1.01 -8.38 1.66
C SER A 72 -2.03 -7.74 2.61
N MET A 73 -3.31 -8.06 2.42
CA MET A 73 -4.36 -7.60 3.33
C MET A 73 -4.17 -8.06 4.78
N ASN A 74 -3.34 -9.07 5.03
CA ASN A 74 -3.08 -9.61 6.37
C ASN A 74 -2.21 -8.68 7.24
N TRP A 75 -1.55 -7.70 6.63
CA TRP A 75 -0.88 -6.62 7.38
C TRP A 75 -1.85 -5.73 8.16
N TRP A 76 -3.15 -5.91 7.96
CA TRP A 76 -4.21 -5.20 8.66
C TRP A 76 -4.89 -6.04 9.76
N ASP A 77 -4.41 -7.27 10.05
CA ASP A 77 -5.11 -8.21 10.94
C ASP A 77 -5.30 -7.68 12.36
N ASP A 78 -4.35 -6.93 12.89
CA ASP A 78 -4.46 -6.31 14.23
C ASP A 78 -5.26 -5.00 14.20
N LEU A 79 -5.21 -4.24 13.12
CA LEU A 79 -5.92 -2.96 12.98
C LEU A 79 -7.39 -3.14 12.57
N ALA A 80 -7.68 -4.00 11.60
CA ALA A 80 -9.01 -4.11 11.01
C ALA A 80 -10.11 -4.44 12.02
N PRO A 81 -9.93 -5.35 12.99
CA PRO A 81 -10.93 -5.62 14.02
C PRO A 81 -11.30 -4.39 14.85
N LEU A 82 -10.33 -3.52 15.16
CA LEU A 82 -10.55 -2.29 15.94
C LEU A 82 -11.43 -1.29 15.17
N LEU A 83 -11.30 -1.23 13.85
CA LEU A 83 -12.12 -0.38 12.97
C LEU A 83 -13.50 -1.00 12.72
N ALA A 84 -13.58 -2.34 12.67
CA ALA A 84 -14.76 -3.11 12.32
C ALA A 84 -15.87 -3.10 13.39
N GLU A 85 -15.59 -2.64 14.62
CA GLU A 85 -16.60 -2.55 15.67
C GLU A 85 -17.79 -1.68 15.24
N ASP A 86 -17.54 -0.53 14.63
CA ASP A 86 -18.56 0.45 14.23
C ASP A 86 -18.60 0.71 12.72
N HIS A 87 -17.58 0.28 11.96
CA HIS A 87 -17.42 0.55 10.54
C HIS A 87 -17.53 -0.71 9.69
N ARG A 88 -17.90 -0.54 8.42
CA ARG A 88 -17.70 -1.57 7.40
C ARG A 88 -16.28 -1.46 6.89
N VAL A 89 -15.46 -2.49 7.10
CA VAL A 89 -14.05 -2.51 6.71
C VAL A 89 -13.88 -3.37 5.47
N ILE A 90 -13.20 -2.83 4.46
CA ILE A 90 -12.88 -3.53 3.23
C ILE A 90 -11.36 -3.59 3.09
N ARG A 91 -10.80 -4.79 3.13
CA ARG A 91 -9.38 -5.02 2.86
C ARG A 91 -9.22 -5.54 1.44
N VAL A 92 -8.18 -5.09 0.74
CA VAL A 92 -7.95 -5.45 -0.66
C VAL A 92 -6.51 -5.90 -0.83
N ASP A 93 -6.30 -7.07 -1.46
CA ASP A 93 -5.00 -7.38 -2.04
C ASP A 93 -4.87 -6.69 -3.39
N LEU A 94 -3.84 -5.88 -3.58
CA LEU A 94 -3.51 -5.26 -4.86
C LEU A 94 -3.12 -6.32 -5.91
N LEU A 95 -3.27 -6.01 -7.21
CA LEU A 95 -2.73 -6.87 -8.26
C LEU A 95 -1.23 -7.13 -8.01
N GLY A 96 -0.82 -8.36 -8.16
CA GLY A 96 0.55 -8.77 -7.89
C GLY A 96 0.80 -9.30 -6.48
N HIS A 97 -0.11 -9.07 -5.53
CA HIS A 97 0.05 -9.35 -4.10
C HIS A 97 -0.98 -10.35 -3.58
N GLY A 98 -0.72 -10.90 -2.40
CA GLY A 98 -1.63 -11.77 -1.66
C GLY A 98 -2.34 -12.81 -2.51
N GLY A 99 -3.66 -12.93 -2.37
CA GLY A 99 -4.52 -13.81 -3.16
C GLY A 99 -4.96 -13.25 -4.51
N SER A 100 -4.65 -11.98 -4.83
CA SER A 100 -4.99 -11.36 -6.10
C SER A 100 -4.22 -11.93 -7.28
N GLU A 101 -4.72 -11.71 -8.48
CA GLU A 101 -4.09 -12.11 -9.73
C GLU A 101 -2.72 -11.44 -9.89
N LYS A 102 -1.78 -12.17 -10.49
CA LYS A 102 -0.45 -11.70 -10.83
C LYS A 102 -0.27 -11.76 -12.34
N PRO A 103 -0.84 -10.77 -13.07
CA PRO A 103 -0.77 -10.70 -14.52
C PRO A 103 0.66 -10.41 -15.01
N GLY A 104 0.88 -10.51 -16.31
CA GLY A 104 2.16 -10.22 -16.94
C GLY A 104 2.45 -8.71 -17.13
N GLY A 105 1.66 -7.82 -16.55
CA GLY A 105 1.76 -6.36 -16.61
C GLY A 105 0.45 -5.72 -16.14
N GLY A 106 0.37 -4.38 -16.18
CA GLY A 106 -0.81 -3.62 -15.71
C GLY A 106 -0.72 -3.30 -14.22
N TYR A 107 0.47 -2.92 -13.77
CA TYR A 107 0.75 -2.56 -12.40
C TYR A 107 0.87 -1.06 -12.17
N SER A 108 0.53 -0.21 -13.17
CA SER A 108 0.53 1.24 -12.95
C SER A 108 -0.39 1.60 -11.78
N ILE A 109 -0.07 2.67 -11.09
CA ILE A 109 -0.86 3.14 -9.95
C ILE A 109 -2.31 3.40 -10.35
N GLU A 110 -2.51 3.94 -11.57
CA GLU A 110 -3.84 4.19 -12.11
C GLU A 110 -4.62 2.89 -12.38
N ASP A 111 -3.96 1.84 -12.88
CA ASP A 111 -4.58 0.53 -13.10
C ASP A 111 -4.94 -0.13 -11.77
N GLN A 112 -4.07 -0.05 -10.75
CA GLN A 112 -4.35 -0.53 -9.40
C GLN A 112 -5.55 0.21 -8.79
N ALA A 113 -5.55 1.54 -8.83
CA ALA A 113 -6.67 2.35 -8.33
C ALA A 113 -7.98 2.05 -9.07
N SER A 114 -7.92 1.84 -10.39
CA SER A 114 -9.08 1.47 -11.21
C SER A 114 -9.63 0.10 -10.82
N ALA A 115 -8.76 -0.90 -10.62
CA ALA A 115 -9.18 -2.22 -10.17
C ALA A 115 -9.85 -2.17 -8.77
N VAL A 116 -9.25 -1.42 -7.83
CA VAL A 116 -9.85 -1.18 -6.51
C VAL A 116 -11.21 -0.49 -6.64
N ALA A 117 -11.32 0.55 -7.48
CA ALA A 117 -12.58 1.27 -7.71
C ALA A 117 -13.69 0.34 -8.23
N GLU A 118 -13.37 -0.54 -9.19
CA GLU A 118 -14.33 -1.51 -9.74
C GLU A 118 -14.77 -2.53 -8.67
N ALA A 119 -13.84 -3.04 -7.87
CA ALA A 119 -14.15 -3.95 -6.77
C ALA A 119 -15.07 -3.28 -5.73
N LEU A 120 -14.77 -2.06 -5.32
CA LEU A 120 -15.61 -1.27 -4.40
C LEU A 120 -17.01 -1.00 -4.96
N ALA A 121 -17.11 -0.69 -6.26
CA ALA A 121 -18.39 -0.48 -6.92
C ALA A 121 -19.24 -1.76 -6.93
N GLN A 122 -18.66 -2.94 -7.14
CA GLN A 122 -19.34 -4.25 -7.04
C GLN A 122 -19.84 -4.52 -5.62
N LEU A 123 -19.18 -4.00 -4.60
CA LEU A 123 -19.58 -4.06 -3.19
C LEU A 123 -20.66 -3.02 -2.82
N GLY A 124 -20.99 -2.11 -3.74
CA GLY A 124 -21.88 -0.98 -3.47
C GLY A 124 -21.30 0.02 -2.48
N VAL A 125 -19.95 0.11 -2.39
CA VAL A 125 -19.25 1.08 -1.55
C VAL A 125 -19.27 2.45 -2.21
N ALA A 126 -19.51 3.49 -1.43
CA ALA A 126 -19.40 4.89 -1.85
C ALA A 126 -19.04 5.75 -0.64
N GLY A 127 -18.29 6.81 -0.86
CA GLY A 127 -17.94 7.78 0.18
C GLY A 127 -17.07 7.21 1.30
N ALA A 128 -16.19 6.26 0.99
CA ALA A 128 -15.30 5.63 1.96
C ALA A 128 -14.23 6.58 2.48
N THR A 129 -13.73 6.29 3.68
CA THR A 129 -12.38 6.70 4.09
C THR A 129 -11.41 5.66 3.56
N VAL A 130 -10.53 6.06 2.65
CA VAL A 130 -9.52 5.16 2.08
C VAL A 130 -8.21 5.36 2.84
N VAL A 131 -7.71 4.29 3.40
CA VAL A 131 -6.48 4.23 4.19
C VAL A 131 -5.46 3.45 3.40
N GLY A 132 -4.35 4.06 3.07
CA GLY A 132 -3.26 3.42 2.34
C GLY A 132 -1.95 3.52 3.11
N HIS A 133 -1.23 2.40 3.17
CA HIS A 133 0.09 2.31 3.78
C HIS A 133 1.15 2.21 2.68
N SER A 134 2.17 3.09 2.72
CA SER A 134 3.28 3.11 1.76
C SER A 134 2.72 3.11 0.31
N LEU A 135 3.10 2.21 -0.60
CA LEU A 135 2.51 2.05 -1.93
C LEU A 135 0.96 2.18 -1.94
N GLY A 136 0.30 1.65 -0.90
CA GLY A 136 -1.16 1.78 -0.74
C GLY A 136 -1.61 3.23 -0.58
N GLY A 137 -0.78 4.12 -0.04
CA GLY A 137 -1.02 5.56 0.05
C GLY A 137 -1.04 6.22 -1.34
N THR A 138 -0.12 5.81 -2.21
CA THR A 138 -0.08 6.24 -3.61
C THR A 138 -1.32 5.78 -4.37
N VAL A 139 -1.74 4.50 -4.18
CA VAL A 139 -2.98 3.97 -4.77
C VAL A 139 -4.22 4.66 -4.21
N ALA A 140 -4.28 4.96 -2.90
CA ALA A 140 -5.37 5.69 -2.27
C ALA A 140 -5.51 7.12 -2.83
N THR A 141 -4.38 7.79 -3.08
CA THR A 141 -4.32 9.10 -3.75
C THR A 141 -4.89 9.02 -5.16
N ALA A 142 -4.43 8.07 -5.96
CA ALA A 142 -4.94 7.88 -7.33
C ALA A 142 -6.45 7.55 -7.32
N LEU A 143 -6.92 6.73 -6.38
CA LEU A 143 -8.33 6.43 -6.22
C LEU A 143 -9.16 7.69 -5.90
N ALA A 144 -8.65 8.58 -5.03
CA ALA A 144 -9.34 9.83 -4.71
C ALA A 144 -9.40 10.78 -5.89
N VAL A 145 -8.34 10.86 -6.70
CA VAL A 145 -8.29 11.69 -7.92
C VAL A 145 -9.22 11.14 -9.00
N GLN A 146 -9.16 9.84 -9.28
CA GLN A 146 -9.93 9.22 -10.37
C GLN A 146 -11.41 8.99 -10.02
N SER A 147 -11.70 8.71 -8.75
CA SER A 147 -13.01 8.27 -8.28
C SER A 147 -13.44 8.96 -6.97
N PRO A 148 -13.55 10.31 -6.95
CA PRO A 148 -13.82 11.07 -5.72
C PRO A 148 -15.18 10.72 -5.08
N GLN A 149 -16.10 10.09 -5.81
CA GLN A 149 -17.35 9.58 -5.25
C GLN A 149 -17.16 8.32 -4.40
N LEU A 150 -16.06 7.57 -4.59
CA LEU A 150 -15.72 6.39 -3.80
C LEU A 150 -14.87 6.78 -2.59
N ALA A 151 -13.86 7.62 -2.78
CA ALA A 151 -12.95 8.08 -1.73
C ALA A 151 -13.36 9.50 -1.25
N SER A 152 -14.08 9.58 -0.14
CA SER A 152 -14.51 10.85 0.44
C SER A 152 -13.49 11.47 1.40
N LYS A 153 -12.57 10.67 1.89
CA LYS A 153 -11.45 11.01 2.76
C LYS A 153 -10.26 10.10 2.45
N VAL A 154 -9.05 10.58 2.58
CA VAL A 154 -7.82 9.80 2.42
C VAL A 154 -7.01 9.84 3.70
N VAL A 155 -6.48 8.69 4.10
CA VAL A 155 -5.46 8.55 5.15
C VAL A 155 -4.24 7.93 4.49
N ILE A 156 -3.11 8.61 4.59
CA ILE A 156 -1.80 8.13 4.15
C ILE A 156 -1.01 7.75 5.38
N ILE A 157 -0.41 6.56 5.37
CA ILE A 157 0.44 6.06 6.44
C ILE A 157 1.80 5.77 5.83
N ASP A 158 2.84 6.42 6.34
CA ASP A 158 4.25 6.23 5.99
C ASP A 158 4.50 6.17 4.47
N GLN A 159 4.01 7.18 3.75
CA GLN A 159 4.25 7.38 2.33
C GLN A 159 4.67 8.81 2.06
N ALA A 160 5.88 8.97 1.57
CA ALA A 160 6.41 10.27 1.16
C ALA A 160 5.72 10.79 -0.12
N PRO A 161 5.77 12.10 -0.40
CA PRO A 161 5.14 12.69 -1.58
C PRO A 161 5.70 12.18 -2.91
N ASP A 162 6.99 11.88 -2.97
CA ASP A 162 7.72 11.40 -4.14
C ASP A 162 9.01 10.65 -3.76
N ASP A 163 9.69 10.06 -4.74
CA ASP A 163 10.89 9.24 -4.57
C ASP A 163 12.15 10.01 -4.10
N SER A 164 12.11 11.35 -4.04
CA SER A 164 13.26 12.14 -3.59
C SER A 164 13.57 11.97 -2.11
N PHE A 165 12.63 11.41 -1.36
CA PHE A 165 12.77 11.10 0.06
C PHE A 165 13.35 9.71 0.35
N GLU A 166 13.56 8.88 -0.69
CA GLU A 166 14.12 7.54 -0.57
C GLU A 166 15.62 7.50 -0.85
N ASP A 167 16.38 6.81 -0.03
CA ASP A 167 17.80 6.52 -0.28
C ASP A 167 18.01 5.02 -0.55
N LEU A 168 17.56 4.57 -1.71
CA LEU A 168 17.67 3.17 -2.12
C LEU A 168 19.11 2.70 -2.14
N SER A 169 19.41 1.61 -1.43
CA SER A 169 20.68 0.94 -1.43
C SER A 169 21.05 0.33 -2.80
N LEU A 170 22.33 0.06 -3.04
CA LEU A 170 22.77 -0.58 -4.28
C LEU A 170 22.17 -1.99 -4.48
N SER A 171 21.85 -2.69 -3.39
CA SER A 171 21.23 -4.02 -3.43
C SER A 171 19.78 -3.96 -3.91
N GLU A 172 19.01 -2.98 -3.48
CA GLU A 172 17.64 -2.74 -3.91
C GLU A 172 17.61 -2.38 -5.41
N ARG A 173 18.43 -1.42 -5.82
CA ARG A 173 18.58 -1.07 -7.25
C ARG A 173 18.97 -2.26 -8.12
N ALA A 174 19.82 -3.19 -7.62
CA ALA A 174 20.21 -4.38 -8.38
C ALA A 174 19.04 -5.37 -8.59
N GLY A 175 18.03 -5.35 -7.74
CA GLY A 175 16.79 -6.12 -7.87
C GLY A 175 16.02 -5.81 -9.16
N HIS A 176 16.16 -4.59 -9.67
CA HIS A 176 15.50 -4.10 -10.89
C HIS A 176 16.40 -4.16 -12.15
N TRP A 177 17.66 -4.56 -12.03
CA TRP A 177 18.55 -4.65 -13.18
C TRP A 177 18.15 -5.80 -14.12
N PRO A 178 18.11 -5.56 -15.44
CA PRO A 178 17.85 -6.61 -16.43
C PRO A 178 18.81 -7.80 -16.23
N LEU A 179 18.32 -9.02 -16.28
CA LEU A 179 19.00 -10.30 -16.09
C LEU A 179 19.42 -10.59 -14.63
N ILE A 180 19.80 -9.59 -13.85
CA ILE A 180 20.25 -9.75 -12.45
C ILE A 180 19.04 -9.83 -11.55
N GLY A 181 18.07 -8.91 -11.65
CA GLY A 181 16.85 -8.90 -10.87
C GLY A 181 16.07 -10.22 -10.94
N PRO A 182 15.77 -10.76 -12.15
CA PRO A 182 15.14 -12.09 -12.28
C PRO A 182 15.92 -13.22 -11.64
N ALA A 183 17.27 -13.14 -11.64
CA ALA A 183 18.10 -14.14 -10.98
C ALA A 183 18.08 -14.01 -9.46
N LEU A 184 18.13 -12.77 -8.94
CA LEU A 184 18.03 -12.49 -7.51
C LEU A 184 16.63 -12.87 -6.96
N SER A 185 15.56 -12.55 -7.68
CA SER A 185 14.20 -12.96 -7.31
C SER A 185 14.07 -14.48 -7.18
N ARG A 186 14.69 -15.24 -8.09
CA ARG A 186 14.69 -16.71 -7.99
C ARG A 186 15.50 -17.21 -6.79
N LEU A 187 16.61 -16.55 -6.45
CA LEU A 187 17.41 -16.88 -5.28
C LEU A 187 16.69 -16.52 -3.97
N ALA A 188 16.02 -15.36 -3.92
CA ALA A 188 15.23 -14.95 -2.77
C ALA A 188 14.19 -16.00 -2.38
N ARG A 189 13.48 -16.58 -3.37
CA ARG A 189 12.44 -17.61 -3.14
C ARG A 189 12.95 -18.91 -2.50
N ILE A 190 14.24 -19.24 -2.66
CA ILE A 190 14.87 -20.43 -2.07
C ILE A 190 15.74 -20.09 -0.87
N SER A 191 15.82 -18.81 -0.51
CA SER A 191 16.56 -18.35 0.67
C SER A 191 15.87 -18.85 1.95
N PRO A 192 16.65 -19.08 3.02
CA PRO A 192 16.08 -19.35 4.35
C PRO A 192 15.13 -18.21 4.79
N ASP A 193 14.05 -18.55 5.49
CA ASP A 193 13.04 -17.61 5.95
C ASP A 193 13.63 -16.46 6.79
N SER A 194 14.65 -16.76 7.60
CA SER A 194 15.38 -15.74 8.38
C SER A 194 16.07 -14.68 7.52
N VAL A 195 16.52 -15.06 6.30
CA VAL A 195 17.13 -14.09 5.36
C VAL A 195 16.07 -13.21 4.73
N ILE A 196 14.91 -13.78 4.41
CA ILE A 196 13.78 -12.99 3.89
C ILE A 196 13.28 -12.03 4.98
N ARG A 197 13.03 -12.52 6.19
CA ARG A 197 12.57 -11.66 7.30
C ARG A 197 13.52 -10.49 7.58
N SER A 198 14.83 -10.71 7.48
CA SER A 198 15.78 -9.62 7.70
C SER A 198 15.72 -8.50 6.66
N GLN A 199 15.09 -8.73 5.51
CA GLN A 199 14.85 -7.68 4.50
C GLN A 199 13.68 -6.76 4.87
N TYR A 200 12.87 -7.17 5.84
CA TYR A 200 11.74 -6.37 6.34
C TYR A 200 12.07 -5.65 7.66
N GLU A 201 13.29 -5.78 8.20
CA GLU A 201 13.64 -5.11 9.46
C GLU A 201 13.52 -3.58 9.35
N GLU A 202 13.84 -3.01 8.20
CA GLU A 202 13.73 -1.56 7.94
C GLU A 202 12.28 -1.07 7.81
N ALA A 203 11.31 -1.98 7.56
CA ALA A 203 9.88 -1.66 7.56
C ALA A 203 9.27 -1.53 8.97
N PHE A 204 10.07 -1.57 10.02
CA PHE A 204 9.66 -1.48 11.42
C PHE A 204 10.63 -0.61 12.20
N ALA A 205 10.24 -0.21 13.42
CA ALA A 205 11.15 0.46 14.35
C ALA A 205 12.37 -0.43 14.69
N PRO A 206 13.56 0.15 14.98
CA PRO A 206 14.83 -0.60 15.12
C PRO A 206 14.80 -1.75 16.13
N ASP A 207 13.98 -1.66 17.17
CA ASP A 207 13.87 -2.67 18.23
C ASP A 207 12.65 -3.59 18.06
N PHE A 208 11.88 -3.45 16.96
CA PHE A 208 10.69 -4.26 16.72
C PHE A 208 11.03 -5.65 16.18
N SER A 209 10.33 -6.66 16.64
CA SER A 209 10.50 -8.03 16.17
C SER A 209 9.50 -8.37 15.07
N VAL A 210 9.93 -8.40 13.83
CA VAL A 210 9.09 -8.72 12.66
C VAL A 210 8.23 -9.98 12.88
N SER A 211 8.82 -11.05 13.41
CA SER A 211 8.09 -12.31 13.65
C SER A 211 7.07 -12.24 14.80
N ALA A 212 7.14 -11.24 15.66
CA ALA A 212 6.19 -11.06 16.76
C ALA A 212 5.05 -10.09 16.40
N GLY A 213 5.18 -9.37 15.29
CA GLY A 213 4.19 -8.42 14.79
C GLY A 213 3.01 -9.05 14.05
N PHE A 214 3.06 -10.36 13.78
CA PHE A 214 2.02 -11.05 13.03
C PHE A 214 1.52 -12.29 13.77
N GLU A 215 0.23 -12.62 13.61
CA GLU A 215 -0.32 -13.89 14.10
C GLU A 215 0.40 -15.07 13.43
N ASP A 216 0.66 -14.97 12.11
CA ASP A 216 1.55 -15.88 11.39
C ASP A 216 2.98 -15.29 11.32
N PRO A 217 3.97 -15.86 12.06
CA PRO A 217 5.35 -15.38 12.02
C PRO A 217 6.02 -15.44 10.64
N ASP A 218 5.47 -16.20 9.70
CA ASP A 218 5.97 -16.37 8.35
C ASP A 218 5.28 -15.45 7.33
N GLN A 219 4.33 -14.59 7.76
CA GLN A 219 3.53 -13.73 6.88
C GLN A 219 4.37 -12.97 5.84
N VAL A 220 5.41 -12.24 6.27
CA VAL A 220 6.27 -11.47 5.34
C VAL A 220 7.03 -12.36 4.35
N VAL A 221 7.34 -13.60 4.76
CA VAL A 221 8.04 -14.58 3.92
C VAL A 221 7.11 -15.07 2.81
N ASP A 222 5.88 -15.39 3.18
CA ASP A 222 4.87 -15.90 2.26
C ASP A 222 4.43 -14.81 1.28
N ASP A 223 4.24 -13.57 1.74
CA ASP A 223 3.92 -12.44 0.88
C ASP A 223 4.96 -12.25 -0.22
N LEU A 224 6.26 -12.19 0.13
CA LEU A 224 7.33 -12.06 -0.85
C LEU A 224 7.40 -13.25 -1.82
N ARG A 225 7.25 -14.49 -1.32
CA ARG A 225 7.30 -15.71 -2.15
C ARG A 225 6.15 -15.83 -3.12
N GLU A 226 5.02 -15.24 -2.78
CA GLU A 226 3.84 -15.27 -3.62
C GLU A 226 3.90 -14.31 -4.81
N MET A 227 4.61 -13.22 -4.72
CA MET A 227 4.77 -12.29 -5.83
C MET A 227 5.45 -12.95 -7.02
N THR A 228 5.10 -12.57 -8.23
CA THR A 228 5.92 -12.84 -9.42
C THR A 228 7.04 -11.80 -9.51
N TYR A 229 8.10 -12.08 -10.27
CA TYR A 229 9.14 -11.06 -10.51
C TYR A 229 8.54 -9.83 -11.21
N THR A 230 7.65 -10.03 -12.17
CA THR A 230 7.01 -8.92 -12.89
C THR A 230 6.18 -8.05 -11.96
N ALA A 231 5.46 -8.66 -11.01
CA ALA A 231 4.71 -7.89 -10.01
C ALA A 231 5.65 -7.10 -9.09
N PHE A 232 6.73 -7.74 -8.61
CA PHE A 232 7.75 -7.09 -7.79
C PHE A 232 8.41 -5.90 -8.51
N ASP A 233 8.89 -6.10 -9.71
CA ASP A 233 9.61 -5.11 -10.50
C ASP A 233 8.70 -3.93 -10.90
N GLN A 234 7.55 -4.22 -11.52
CA GLN A 234 6.67 -3.19 -12.05
C GLN A 234 5.85 -2.44 -10.99
N ALA A 235 5.56 -3.04 -9.84
CA ALA A 235 4.84 -2.32 -8.79
C ALA A 235 5.72 -1.26 -8.12
N SER A 236 7.02 -1.53 -7.97
CA SER A 236 7.99 -0.55 -7.51
C SER A 236 8.19 0.57 -8.53
N ASP A 237 8.47 0.22 -9.80
CA ASP A 237 8.67 1.22 -10.86
C ASP A 237 7.43 2.12 -11.04
N ALA A 238 6.21 1.55 -10.89
CA ALA A 238 4.96 2.27 -11.09
C ALA A 238 4.71 3.37 -10.03
N GLU A 239 5.21 3.20 -8.83
CA GLU A 239 5.12 4.21 -7.78
C GLU A 239 5.95 5.43 -8.14
N GLY A 240 7.23 5.22 -8.48
CA GLY A 240 8.11 6.27 -8.93
C GLY A 240 7.60 6.98 -10.19
N ASP A 241 7.17 6.22 -11.20
CA ASP A 241 6.59 6.80 -12.42
C ASP A 241 5.40 7.73 -12.11
N TYR A 242 4.53 7.36 -11.14
CA TYR A 242 3.35 8.15 -10.77
C TYR A 242 3.71 9.42 -10.01
N THR A 243 4.65 9.33 -9.07
CA THR A 243 5.07 10.46 -8.22
C THR A 243 6.02 11.41 -8.93
N ASP A 244 6.83 10.92 -9.89
CA ASP A 244 7.68 11.73 -10.77
C ASP A 244 6.86 12.65 -11.72
N GLU A 245 5.66 12.20 -12.12
CA GLU A 245 4.76 13.05 -12.92
C GLU A 245 4.22 14.24 -12.11
N GLU A 246 3.80 13.99 -10.88
CA GLU A 246 3.28 14.99 -9.94
C GLU A 246 3.29 14.40 -8.52
N PRO A 247 3.90 15.06 -7.52
CA PRO A 247 3.92 14.59 -6.14
C PRO A 247 2.54 14.41 -5.51
N LEU A 248 2.42 13.51 -4.53
CA LEU A 248 1.14 13.16 -3.92
C LEU A 248 0.46 14.32 -3.20
N ASP A 249 1.24 15.17 -2.53
CA ASP A 249 0.72 16.36 -1.83
C ASP A 249 0.10 17.37 -2.81
N GLU A 250 0.71 17.58 -4.01
CA GLU A 250 0.17 18.45 -5.05
C GLU A 250 -1.14 17.88 -5.61
N ARG A 251 -1.18 16.56 -5.95
CA ARG A 251 -2.38 15.87 -6.42
C ARG A 251 -3.54 15.95 -5.42
N LEU A 252 -3.27 15.74 -4.13
CA LEU A 252 -4.27 15.80 -3.08
C LEU A 252 -4.75 17.22 -2.79
N ALA A 253 -3.86 18.22 -2.90
CA ALA A 253 -4.24 19.62 -2.82
C ALA A 253 -5.20 20.03 -3.95
N GLU A 254 -4.97 19.56 -5.18
CA GLU A 254 -5.85 19.79 -6.32
C GLU A 254 -7.19 19.04 -6.18
N ALA A 255 -7.16 17.79 -5.73
CA ALA A 255 -8.37 16.98 -5.50
C ALA A 255 -9.27 17.57 -4.41
N GLY A 256 -8.68 18.29 -3.43
CA GLY A 256 -9.41 18.90 -2.32
C GLY A 256 -10.09 17.88 -1.40
N THR A 257 -9.64 16.64 -1.43
CA THR A 257 -10.14 15.56 -0.58
C THR A 257 -9.61 15.75 0.84
N PRO A 258 -10.43 15.65 1.90
CA PRO A 258 -9.97 15.66 3.28
C PRO A 258 -8.85 14.64 3.50
N LEU A 259 -7.73 15.07 4.07
CA LEU A 259 -6.49 14.31 4.16
C LEU A 259 -6.00 14.22 5.61
N LEU A 260 -5.60 13.02 6.02
CA LEU A 260 -4.80 12.74 7.20
C LEU A 260 -3.53 12.03 6.76
N VAL A 261 -2.37 12.52 7.19
CA VAL A 261 -1.07 11.91 6.94
C VAL A 261 -0.44 11.53 8.27
N ILE A 262 0.00 10.28 8.39
CA ILE A 262 0.55 9.70 9.61
C ILE A 262 1.92 9.11 9.28
N PHE A 263 2.91 9.40 10.10
CA PHE A 263 4.21 8.74 10.05
C PHE A 263 4.59 8.16 11.41
N GLY A 264 5.35 7.05 11.40
CA GLY A 264 6.06 6.59 12.58
C GLY A 264 7.32 7.42 12.82
N SER A 265 7.58 7.82 14.07
CA SER A 265 8.74 8.66 14.39
C SER A 265 10.10 7.96 14.25
N GLU A 266 10.09 6.63 14.18
CA GLU A 266 11.27 5.78 14.01
C GLU A 266 11.25 5.03 12.67
N ASP A 267 10.57 5.60 11.66
CA ASP A 267 10.60 5.10 10.29
C ASP A 267 12.05 5.03 9.79
N GLN A 268 12.45 3.88 9.26
CA GLN A 268 13.80 3.64 8.76
C GLN A 268 13.92 3.79 7.24
N ILE A 269 12.78 3.96 6.54
CA ILE A 269 12.70 4.14 5.08
C ILE A 269 12.72 5.63 4.75
N TYR A 270 11.96 6.44 5.52
CA TYR A 270 11.88 7.88 5.36
C TYR A 270 12.35 8.63 6.61
N ASP A 271 12.91 9.81 6.45
CA ASP A 271 12.92 10.80 7.53
C ASP A 271 11.50 11.33 7.68
N ALA A 272 10.83 10.94 8.75
CA ALA A 272 9.41 11.22 8.96
C ALA A 272 9.07 12.71 8.97
N ASP A 273 9.93 13.56 9.59
CA ASP A 273 9.75 15.00 9.64
C ASP A 273 9.92 15.63 8.25
N GLU A 274 10.91 15.17 7.48
CA GLU A 274 11.19 15.69 6.13
C GLU A 274 10.07 15.26 5.15
N ALA A 275 9.61 14.00 5.21
CA ALA A 275 8.56 13.47 4.35
C ALA A 275 7.17 14.06 4.66
N LEU A 276 6.90 14.41 5.93
CA LEU A 276 5.65 15.03 6.37
C LEU A 276 5.52 16.50 5.95
N ALA A 277 6.63 17.23 5.90
CA ALA A 277 6.64 18.68 5.70
C ALA A 277 5.93 19.17 4.41
N PRO A 278 6.06 18.54 3.22
CA PRO A 278 5.31 18.95 2.02
C PRO A 278 3.79 18.82 2.21
N TYR A 279 3.34 17.77 2.87
CA TYR A 279 1.91 17.57 3.13
C TYR A 279 1.29 18.66 3.99
N GLU A 280 2.06 19.28 4.89
CA GLU A 280 1.56 20.40 5.72
C GLU A 280 1.08 21.59 4.88
N ALA A 281 1.52 21.72 3.63
CA ALA A 281 1.06 22.73 2.69
C ALA A 281 -0.32 22.44 2.08
N VAL A 282 -0.83 21.20 2.18
CA VAL A 282 -2.13 20.80 1.64
C VAL A 282 -3.26 21.47 2.45
N PRO A 283 -4.20 22.17 1.81
CA PRO A 283 -5.24 22.90 2.54
C PRO A 283 -6.15 21.98 3.36
N GLY A 284 -6.11 22.16 4.69
CA GLY A 284 -6.97 21.41 5.63
C GLY A 284 -6.49 20.01 5.97
N VAL A 285 -5.26 19.69 5.65
CA VAL A 285 -4.60 18.45 6.07
C VAL A 285 -4.57 18.34 7.60
N GLN A 286 -4.61 17.12 8.09
CA GLN A 286 -4.19 16.76 9.44
C GLN A 286 -2.94 15.92 9.32
N THR A 287 -1.94 16.20 10.14
CA THR A 287 -0.67 15.47 10.18
C THR A 287 -0.43 14.97 11.59
N GLU A 288 0.03 13.74 11.72
CA GLU A 288 0.28 13.08 13.01
C GLU A 288 1.58 12.29 12.93
N LEU A 289 2.30 12.24 14.04
CA LEU A 289 3.51 11.44 14.21
C LEU A 289 3.27 10.46 15.37
N ILE A 290 3.42 9.15 15.11
CA ILE A 290 3.28 8.11 16.15
C ILE A 290 4.67 7.85 16.75
N GLU A 291 4.84 8.24 18.00
CA GLU A 291 6.12 8.11 18.71
C GLU A 291 6.51 6.64 18.93
N GLY A 292 7.73 6.28 18.53
CA GLY A 292 8.31 4.96 18.72
C GLY A 292 7.81 3.89 17.74
N SER A 293 7.00 4.27 16.74
CA SER A 293 6.63 3.40 15.63
C SER A 293 7.56 3.62 14.45
N GLY A 294 7.86 2.56 13.72
CA GLY A 294 8.59 2.61 12.45
C GLY A 294 7.65 2.79 11.27
N HIS A 295 8.06 2.26 10.11
CA HIS A 295 7.31 2.37 8.85
C HIS A 295 5.97 1.61 8.84
N SER A 296 5.67 0.78 9.84
CA SER A 296 4.47 -0.07 9.85
C SER A 296 3.60 0.11 11.11
N PRO A 297 3.06 1.31 11.40
CA PRO A 297 2.21 1.56 12.57
C PRO A 297 0.97 0.66 12.64
N ASN A 298 0.49 0.18 11.51
CA ASN A 298 -0.63 -0.77 11.41
C ASN A 298 -0.35 -2.13 12.07
N VAL A 299 0.94 -2.48 12.19
CA VAL A 299 1.41 -3.71 12.86
C VAL A 299 2.02 -3.38 14.23
N GLU A 300 2.75 -2.26 14.34
CA GLU A 300 3.51 -1.91 15.54
C GLU A 300 2.64 -1.27 16.63
N THR A 301 1.72 -0.40 16.25
CA THR A 301 0.89 0.41 17.16
C THR A 301 -0.57 0.49 16.71
N PRO A 302 -1.25 -0.66 16.44
CA PRO A 302 -2.57 -0.68 15.81
C PRO A 302 -3.66 0.06 16.59
N GLU A 303 -3.62 0.08 17.92
CA GLU A 303 -4.61 0.77 18.76
C GLU A 303 -4.51 2.29 18.64
N GLU A 304 -3.28 2.84 18.60
CA GLU A 304 -3.07 4.26 18.41
C GLU A 304 -3.48 4.70 17.01
N LEU A 305 -3.03 3.95 15.99
CA LEU A 305 -3.42 4.18 14.61
C LEU A 305 -4.93 4.10 14.40
N ALA A 306 -5.61 3.10 14.99
CA ALA A 306 -7.07 2.98 14.94
C ALA A 306 -7.75 4.23 15.51
N SER A 307 -7.26 4.75 16.63
CA SER A 307 -7.82 5.94 17.28
C SER A 307 -7.74 7.17 16.38
N LEU A 308 -6.63 7.36 15.67
CA LEU A 308 -6.42 8.47 14.71
C LEU A 308 -7.36 8.33 13.50
N ILE A 309 -7.40 7.13 12.90
CA ILE A 309 -8.27 6.85 11.75
C ILE A 309 -9.75 7.06 12.11
N LEU A 310 -10.21 6.52 13.25
CA LEU A 310 -11.60 6.65 13.70
C LEU A 310 -11.99 8.09 13.98
N ALA A 311 -11.10 8.87 14.61
CA ALA A 311 -11.32 10.29 14.85
C ALA A 311 -11.48 11.07 13.55
N PHE A 312 -10.65 10.76 12.54
CA PHE A 312 -10.72 11.38 11.22
C PHE A 312 -11.92 10.91 10.40
N ALA A 313 -12.26 9.61 10.44
CA ALA A 313 -13.40 9.04 9.73
C ALA A 313 -14.75 9.56 10.24
N ALA A 314 -14.82 9.96 11.51
CA ALA A 314 -16.03 10.46 12.14
C ALA A 314 -16.73 11.56 11.30
N PRO A 315 -18.07 11.59 11.26
CA PRO A 315 -18.79 12.68 10.62
C PRO A 315 -18.50 14.01 11.32
N PRO A 316 -18.43 15.14 10.59
CA PRO A 316 -18.19 16.44 11.21
C PRO A 316 -19.31 16.73 12.24
N PRO A 317 -18.96 17.39 13.38
CA PRO A 317 -19.95 17.70 14.40
C PRO A 317 -21.11 18.49 13.81
N PRO A 318 -22.36 18.25 14.24
CA PRO A 318 -23.51 18.91 13.72
C PRO A 318 -23.36 20.44 13.86
N LYS A 319 -23.59 21.17 12.75
CA LYS A 319 -23.51 22.63 12.79
C LYS A 319 -24.42 23.16 13.92
N PRO A 320 -23.94 24.08 14.76
CA PRO A 320 -24.73 24.65 15.84
C PRO A 320 -26.07 25.19 15.26
N ALA A 321 -27.18 24.75 15.86
CA ALA A 321 -28.50 25.18 15.42
C ALA A 321 -28.58 26.71 15.39
N LYS A 322 -28.96 27.30 14.25
CA LYS A 322 -29.15 28.75 14.17
C LYS A 322 -30.14 29.14 15.27
N PRO A 323 -29.82 30.17 16.08
CA PRO A 323 -30.74 30.63 17.12
C PRO A 323 -32.11 30.93 16.49
N LYS A 324 -33.17 30.32 17.01
CA LYS A 324 -34.55 30.62 16.58
C LYS A 324 -34.73 32.13 16.78
N LYS A 325 -34.97 32.87 15.68
CA LYS A 325 -35.35 34.27 15.76
C LYS A 325 -36.57 34.33 16.67
N GLY A 326 -36.42 34.96 17.83
CA GLY A 326 -37.49 35.14 18.79
C GLY A 326 -38.75 35.71 18.10
N ALA A 327 -39.88 35.06 18.30
CA ALA A 327 -41.15 35.57 17.89
C ALA A 327 -41.35 36.94 18.59
N GLY A 328 -41.29 37.99 17.79
CA GLY A 328 -41.49 39.34 18.30
C GLY A 328 -42.84 39.43 19.03
N ALA A 329 -42.77 39.75 20.31
CA ALA A 329 -43.95 40.09 21.09
C ALA A 329 -44.66 41.27 20.41
N LYS A 330 -45.81 41.03 19.79
CA LYS A 330 -46.69 42.08 19.37
C LYS A 330 -47.28 42.73 20.65
N GLN A 331 -46.71 43.87 21.04
CA GLN A 331 -47.42 44.79 21.92
C GLN A 331 -48.67 45.30 21.15
N LYS A 332 -49.85 45.05 21.71
CA LYS A 332 -51.08 45.73 21.31
C LYS A 332 -51.23 47.06 22.11
N PRO A 333 -51.76 48.07 21.45
CA PRO A 333 -51.98 49.37 22.06
C PRO A 333 -52.98 49.39 23.19
#